data_d3c816aa64a789883e66392c86f7223b
#
_entry.id   d3c816aa64a789883e66392c86f7223b
#
_cell.length_a   1.000
_cell.length_b   1.000
_cell.length_c   1.000
_cell.angle_alpha   90.00
_cell.angle_beta   90.00
_cell.angle_gamma   90.00
#
_symmetry.space_group_name_H-M   'P 1'
#
loop_
_entity.id
_entity.type
_entity.pdbx_description
1 polymer ?
#
loop_
_entity_poly.entity_id
_entity_poly.type
_entity_poly.pdbx_seq_one_letter_code
_entity_poly.pdbx_strand_id
1 'polypeptide(L)'
;MDEVILYGRGGMGVKVASQILAVALFYDGYDIRAFPEYGPERRGAPVKAFVRFSKSKIKTYEPIEHADYIIIFDEGLFDSEIRKKLKKGGRILINGVRAKGKDNIYVIDASSISFKLCGRNFSNIVLLGAFSGLFGCPSLQAIKKAVEDIFEAKGEEVIALNKKLLQAGYDYTFSR
;
A
#
# COMPACT_ATOMS: atom_id res chain seq x y z
N MET A 1 -8.50 2.94 15.94
CA MET A 1 -7.32 3.57 15.32
C MET A 1 -6.46 2.47 14.75
N ASP A 2 -6.22 2.51 13.46
CA ASP A 2 -5.47 1.49 12.74
C ASP A 2 -4.16 2.07 12.20
N GLU A 3 -3.15 1.23 12.07
CA GLU A 3 -1.81 1.60 11.68
C GLU A 3 -1.31 0.70 10.54
N VAL A 4 -0.70 1.32 9.54
CA VAL A 4 -0.15 0.66 8.36
C VAL A 4 1.34 0.97 8.26
N ILE A 5 2.15 -0.06 8.05
CA ILE A 5 3.55 0.08 7.67
C ILE A 5 3.73 -0.41 6.24
N LEU A 6 4.33 0.42 5.40
CA LEU A 6 4.69 0.07 4.03
C LEU A 6 6.21 -0.16 3.96
N TYR A 7 6.62 -1.34 3.50
CA TYR A 7 8.02 -1.71 3.31
C TYR A 7 8.34 -1.91 1.84
N GLY A 8 9.40 -1.29 1.36
CA GLY A 8 9.88 -1.50 -0.01
C GLY A 8 11.33 -1.07 -0.17
N ARG A 9 11.74 -0.88 -1.42
CA ARG A 9 13.07 -0.34 -1.76
C ARG A 9 12.94 0.99 -2.45
N GLY A 10 13.98 1.81 -2.35
CA GLY A 10 14.07 3.08 -3.07
C GLY A 10 13.78 2.88 -4.57
N GLY A 11 12.83 3.65 -5.11
CA GLY A 11 12.35 3.55 -6.49
C GLY A 11 11.09 2.70 -6.70
N MET A 12 10.59 1.98 -5.68
CA MET A 12 9.35 1.17 -5.80
C MET A 12 8.06 1.96 -5.56
N GLY A 13 8.14 3.27 -5.35
CA GLY A 13 6.96 4.12 -5.17
C GLY A 13 6.27 3.98 -3.79
N VAL A 14 6.99 3.54 -2.74
CA VAL A 14 6.45 3.39 -1.37
C VAL A 14 5.89 4.71 -0.86
N LYS A 15 6.62 5.83 -1.06
CA LYS A 15 6.17 7.17 -0.68
C LYS A 15 4.87 7.57 -1.39
N VAL A 16 4.83 7.36 -2.71
CA VAL A 16 3.62 7.67 -3.50
C VAL A 16 2.44 6.82 -3.04
N ALA A 17 2.65 5.52 -2.78
CA ALA A 17 1.61 4.64 -2.28
C ALA A 17 1.08 5.08 -0.91
N SER A 18 1.96 5.49 0.02
CA SER A 18 1.53 5.99 1.33
C SER A 18 0.73 7.30 1.22
N GLN A 19 1.09 8.17 0.29
CA GLN A 19 0.34 9.40 0.02
C GLN A 19 -1.05 9.11 -0.55
N ILE A 20 -1.14 8.22 -1.56
CA ILE A 20 -2.42 7.80 -2.14
C ILE A 20 -3.30 7.17 -1.05
N LEU A 21 -2.74 6.27 -0.24
CA LEU A 21 -3.46 5.61 0.85
C LEU A 21 -4.00 6.63 1.86
N ALA A 22 -3.19 7.60 2.26
CA ALA A 22 -3.56 8.64 3.19
C ALA A 22 -4.71 9.53 2.65
N VAL A 23 -4.60 10.00 1.40
CA VAL A 23 -5.63 10.82 0.76
C VAL A 23 -6.93 10.02 0.58
N ALA A 24 -6.85 8.75 0.20
CA ALA A 24 -8.02 7.88 0.06
C ALA A 24 -8.74 7.69 1.41
N LEU A 25 -8.01 7.44 2.49
CA LEU A 25 -8.58 7.32 3.83
C LEU A 25 -9.23 8.63 4.29
N PHE A 26 -8.66 9.78 3.91
CA PHE A 26 -9.29 11.09 4.16
C PHE A 26 -10.63 11.21 3.42
N TYR A 27 -10.72 10.77 2.16
CA TYR A 27 -11.98 10.76 1.41
C TYR A 27 -13.04 9.83 2.02
N ASP A 28 -12.63 8.76 2.67
CA ASP A 28 -13.52 7.87 3.43
C ASP A 28 -13.86 8.41 4.84
N GLY A 29 -13.45 9.66 5.15
CA GLY A 29 -13.81 10.37 6.37
C GLY A 29 -13.03 9.93 7.61
N TYR A 30 -11.77 9.52 7.43
CA TYR A 30 -10.85 9.27 8.55
C TYR A 30 -9.99 10.50 8.84
N ASP A 31 -9.64 10.68 10.11
CA ASP A 31 -8.49 11.51 10.51
C ASP A 31 -7.22 10.69 10.28
N ILE A 32 -6.21 11.29 9.69
CA ILE A 32 -5.00 10.60 9.24
C ILE A 32 -3.71 11.26 9.72
N ARG A 33 -2.69 10.42 9.90
CA ARG A 33 -1.30 10.81 10.06
C ARG A 33 -0.46 9.94 9.13
N ALA A 34 0.23 10.55 8.17
CA ALA A 34 1.10 9.84 7.24
C ALA A 34 2.48 10.50 7.22
N PHE A 35 3.52 9.69 7.33
CA PHE A 35 4.89 10.16 7.31
C PHE A 35 5.82 9.10 6.72
N PRO A 36 6.73 9.48 5.80
CA PRO A 36 7.79 8.59 5.36
C PRO A 36 8.90 8.55 6.42
N GLU A 37 9.58 7.40 6.54
CA GLU A 37 10.84 7.34 7.26
C GLU A 37 11.94 7.93 6.36
N TYR A 38 12.51 9.05 6.78
CA TYR A 38 13.62 9.67 6.06
C TYR A 38 14.92 8.95 6.44
N GLY A 39 15.50 8.25 5.48
CA GLY A 39 16.85 7.69 5.53
C GLY A 39 17.66 8.19 4.34
N PRO A 40 18.95 7.86 4.23
CA PRO A 40 19.71 8.18 3.02
C PRO A 40 19.06 7.48 1.83
N GLU A 41 18.32 8.24 1.02
CA GLU A 41 17.59 7.76 -0.15
C GLU A 41 18.58 7.26 -1.21
N ARG A 42 18.91 5.98 -1.14
CA ARG A 42 19.65 5.29 -2.20
C ARG A 42 18.73 4.34 -2.94
N ARG A 43 18.80 4.36 -4.26
CA ARG A 43 18.04 3.42 -5.09
C ARG A 43 18.33 1.99 -4.66
N GLY A 44 17.28 1.20 -4.39
CA GLY A 44 17.39 -0.18 -3.92
C GLY A 44 17.56 -0.37 -2.41
N ALA A 45 17.89 0.68 -1.64
CA ALA A 45 17.92 0.58 -0.18
C ALA A 45 16.51 0.37 0.41
N PRO A 46 16.38 -0.36 1.54
CA PRO A 46 15.10 -0.48 2.23
C PRO A 46 14.55 0.89 2.64
N VAL A 47 13.26 1.10 2.37
CA VAL A 47 12.53 2.32 2.74
C VAL A 47 11.22 1.93 3.40
N LYS A 48 10.73 2.79 4.29
CA LYS A 48 9.46 2.62 4.98
C LYS A 48 8.60 3.87 4.86
N ALA A 49 7.31 3.68 4.95
CA ALA A 49 6.35 4.76 5.17
C ALA A 49 5.28 4.27 6.15
N PHE A 50 4.68 5.21 6.84
CA PHE A 50 3.72 4.95 7.90
C PHE A 50 2.44 5.71 7.64
N VAL A 51 1.31 5.06 7.88
CA VAL A 51 -0.01 5.68 7.83
C VAL A 51 -0.79 5.24 9.06
N ARG A 52 -1.30 6.21 9.81
CA ARG A 52 -2.20 6.00 10.94
C ARG A 52 -3.53 6.65 10.62
N PHE A 53 -4.64 5.96 10.89
CA PHE A 53 -5.96 6.48 10.58
C PHE A 53 -6.99 6.09 11.64
N SER A 54 -8.01 6.93 11.82
CA SER A 54 -9.07 6.71 12.81
C SER A 54 -10.33 7.49 12.46
N LYS A 55 -11.49 6.98 12.85
CA LYS A 55 -12.75 7.77 12.79
C LYS A 55 -12.79 8.90 13.81
N SER A 56 -11.95 8.85 14.84
CA SER A 56 -11.79 9.89 15.85
C SER A 56 -10.50 10.66 15.62
N LYS A 57 -10.40 11.87 16.14
CA LYS A 57 -9.20 12.69 16.04
C LYS A 57 -7.97 12.00 16.66
N ILE A 58 -6.91 11.89 15.90
CA ILE A 58 -5.64 11.29 16.33
C ILE A 58 -4.86 12.32 17.15
N LYS A 59 -4.58 11.99 18.41
CA LYS A 59 -3.86 12.87 19.33
C LYS A 59 -2.40 12.43 19.56
N THR A 60 -2.05 11.20 19.17
CA THR A 60 -0.69 10.67 19.34
C THR A 60 0.22 11.02 18.17
N TYR A 61 1.50 11.27 18.48
CA TYR A 61 2.59 11.49 17.54
C TYR A 61 3.69 10.44 17.69
N GLU A 62 3.45 9.42 18.50
CA GLU A 62 4.41 8.35 18.73
C GLU A 62 4.73 7.59 17.44
N PRO A 63 5.96 7.11 17.27
CA PRO A 63 6.32 6.23 16.17
C PRO A 63 5.42 4.98 16.09
N ILE A 64 5.18 4.48 14.90
CA ILE A 64 4.47 3.21 14.71
C ILE A 64 5.49 2.09 14.82
N GLU A 65 5.48 1.38 15.93
CA GLU A 65 6.34 0.21 16.16
C GLU A 65 5.67 -1.08 15.70
N HIS A 66 4.36 -1.21 15.91
CA HIS A 66 3.54 -2.35 15.54
C HIS A 66 2.32 -1.88 14.77
N ALA A 67 1.94 -2.59 13.71
CA ALA A 67 0.88 -2.20 12.81
C ALA A 67 -0.25 -3.23 12.72
N ASP A 68 -1.45 -2.75 12.40
CA ASP A 68 -2.61 -3.58 12.07
C ASP A 68 -2.48 -4.15 10.66
N TYR A 69 -1.81 -3.38 9.76
CA TYR A 69 -1.55 -3.80 8.38
C TYR A 69 -0.09 -3.56 8.00
N ILE A 70 0.50 -4.51 7.30
CA ILE A 70 1.84 -4.37 6.72
C ILE A 70 1.73 -4.63 5.21
N ILE A 71 2.24 -3.71 4.39
CA ILE A 71 2.32 -3.85 2.94
C ILE A 71 3.79 -3.98 2.55
N ILE A 72 4.15 -5.07 1.87
CA ILE A 72 5.53 -5.38 1.48
C ILE A 72 5.62 -5.37 -0.04
N PHE A 73 6.39 -4.44 -0.60
CA PHE A 73 6.52 -4.21 -2.04
C PHE A 73 7.52 -5.15 -2.71
N ASP A 74 8.39 -5.78 -1.93
CA ASP A 74 9.39 -6.76 -2.36
C ASP A 74 9.44 -7.89 -1.34
N GLU A 75 9.05 -9.11 -1.76
CA GLU A 75 9.04 -10.29 -0.88
C GLU A 75 10.40 -10.59 -0.25
N GLY A 76 11.52 -10.16 -0.89
CA GLY A 76 12.87 -10.31 -0.36
C GLY A 76 13.13 -9.49 0.92
N LEU A 77 12.22 -8.58 1.30
CA LEU A 77 12.29 -7.86 2.56
C LEU A 77 11.54 -8.58 3.70
N PHE A 78 10.70 -9.56 3.37
CA PHE A 78 9.88 -10.22 4.38
C PHE A 78 10.69 -11.20 5.22
N ASP A 79 10.84 -10.90 6.50
CA ASP A 79 11.55 -11.70 7.49
C ASP A 79 10.78 -11.82 8.82
N SER A 80 11.39 -12.49 9.78
CA SER A 80 10.82 -12.66 11.13
C SER A 80 10.71 -11.34 11.89
N GLU A 81 11.58 -10.37 11.64
CA GLU A 81 11.58 -9.08 12.33
C GLU A 81 10.41 -8.20 11.85
N ILE A 82 10.15 -8.20 10.54
CA ILE A 82 8.95 -7.53 10.00
C ILE A 82 7.68 -8.20 10.53
N ARG A 83 7.67 -9.55 10.59
CA ARG A 83 6.53 -10.28 11.13
C ARG A 83 6.22 -9.94 12.60
N LYS A 84 7.23 -9.73 13.43
CA LYS A 84 7.08 -9.31 14.84
C LYS A 84 6.42 -7.94 14.98
N LYS A 85 6.52 -7.08 13.97
CA LYS A 85 5.87 -5.75 13.96
C LYS A 85 4.37 -5.80 13.66
N LEU A 86 3.82 -6.98 13.36
CA LEU A 86 2.39 -7.14 13.17
C LEU A 86 1.69 -7.31 14.52
N LYS A 87 0.66 -6.53 14.76
CA LYS A 87 -0.21 -6.68 15.94
C LYS A 87 -0.96 -8.01 15.89
N LYS A 88 -1.44 -8.48 17.04
CA LYS A 88 -2.31 -9.66 17.12
C LYS A 88 -3.58 -9.41 16.31
N GLY A 89 -3.89 -10.30 15.36
CA GLY A 89 -5.02 -10.15 14.42
C GLY A 89 -4.75 -9.25 13.22
N GLY A 90 -3.56 -8.64 13.14
CA GLY A 90 -3.14 -7.85 11.99
C GLY A 90 -2.93 -8.69 10.73
N ARG A 91 -2.75 -8.03 9.59
CA ARG A 91 -2.67 -8.64 8.26
C ARG A 91 -1.49 -8.13 7.46
N ILE A 92 -0.89 -9.00 6.64
CA ILE A 92 0.25 -8.68 5.77
C ILE A 92 -0.15 -8.90 4.32
N LEU A 93 0.12 -7.91 3.47
CA LEU A 93 0.01 -8.02 2.00
C LEU A 93 1.40 -7.95 1.39
N ILE A 94 1.77 -8.94 0.59
CA ILE A 94 3.10 -9.06 -0.01
C ILE A 94 3.00 -9.08 -1.53
N ASN A 95 3.80 -8.24 -2.20
CA ASN A 95 4.09 -8.41 -3.62
C ASN A 95 5.17 -9.48 -3.79
N GLY A 96 4.80 -10.60 -4.36
CA GLY A 96 5.73 -11.72 -4.56
C GLY A 96 5.05 -12.95 -5.14
N VAL A 97 5.87 -13.97 -5.39
CA VAL A 97 5.44 -15.27 -5.94
C VAL A 97 5.91 -16.45 -5.10
N ARG A 98 6.90 -16.25 -4.23
CA ARG A 98 7.53 -17.29 -3.42
C ARG A 98 6.98 -17.35 -2.01
N ALA A 99 6.57 -16.22 -1.47
CA ALA A 99 5.97 -16.15 -0.15
C ALA A 99 4.69 -16.99 -0.13
N LYS A 100 4.56 -17.85 0.88
CA LYS A 100 3.34 -18.64 1.03
C LYS A 100 2.32 -17.86 1.82
N GLY A 101 1.16 -17.62 1.20
CA GLY A 101 -0.01 -17.11 1.91
C GLY A 101 -0.41 -18.11 2.99
N LYS A 102 -0.55 -17.65 4.22
CA LYS A 102 -0.99 -18.45 5.35
C LYS A 102 -1.66 -17.55 6.37
N ASP A 103 -2.81 -17.98 6.87
CA ASP A 103 -3.60 -17.27 7.88
C ASP A 103 -3.89 -15.81 7.49
N ASN A 104 -3.09 -14.89 8.01
CA ASN A 104 -3.21 -13.44 7.82
C ASN A 104 -2.18 -12.85 6.82
N ILE A 105 -1.51 -13.69 6.03
CA ILE A 105 -0.55 -13.29 5.00
C ILE A 105 -1.17 -13.50 3.62
N TYR A 106 -1.31 -12.42 2.87
CA TYR A 106 -1.85 -12.38 1.52
C TYR A 106 -0.73 -12.09 0.53
N VAL A 107 -0.65 -12.86 -0.54
CA VAL A 107 0.40 -12.75 -1.55
C VAL A 107 -0.24 -12.51 -2.91
N ILE A 108 0.27 -11.52 -3.62
CA ILE A 108 -0.14 -11.16 -4.98
C ILE A 108 1.09 -10.88 -5.84
N ASP A 109 1.13 -11.40 -7.06
CA ASP A 109 2.13 -11.00 -8.05
C ASP A 109 1.71 -9.69 -8.75
N ALA A 110 1.77 -8.61 -7.99
CA ALA A 110 1.41 -7.29 -8.46
C ALA A 110 2.34 -6.81 -9.59
N SER A 111 3.58 -7.26 -9.59
CA SER A 111 4.56 -6.94 -10.64
C SER A 111 4.12 -7.53 -11.99
N SER A 112 3.80 -8.81 -12.05
CA SER A 112 3.33 -9.44 -13.30
C SER A 112 2.01 -8.86 -13.77
N ILE A 113 1.07 -8.54 -12.87
CA ILE A 113 -0.19 -7.83 -13.22
C ILE A 113 0.12 -6.50 -13.89
N SER A 114 1.00 -5.70 -13.29
CA SER A 114 1.40 -4.41 -13.83
C SER A 114 2.07 -4.54 -15.19
N PHE A 115 3.04 -5.45 -15.33
CA PHE A 115 3.73 -5.67 -16.61
C PHE A 115 2.77 -6.09 -17.73
N LYS A 116 1.83 -6.99 -17.47
CA LYS A 116 0.81 -7.42 -18.45
C LYS A 116 -0.07 -6.25 -18.92
N LEU A 117 -0.36 -5.29 -18.04
CA LEU A 117 -1.25 -4.18 -18.34
C LEU A 117 -0.56 -3.02 -19.07
N CYS A 118 0.70 -2.75 -18.78
CA CYS A 118 1.37 -1.55 -19.30
C CYS A 118 2.86 -1.70 -19.64
N GLY A 119 3.42 -2.90 -19.55
CA GLY A 119 4.84 -3.13 -19.85
C GLY A 119 5.82 -2.50 -18.85
N ARG A 120 5.34 -2.02 -17.71
CA ARG A 120 6.12 -1.36 -16.67
C ARG A 120 5.75 -1.86 -15.29
N ASN A 121 6.65 -1.70 -14.31
CA ASN A 121 6.39 -2.08 -12.94
C ASN A 121 5.81 -0.92 -12.12
N PHE A 122 4.50 -0.90 -12.00
CA PHE A 122 3.73 -0.05 -11.08
C PHE A 122 3.01 -0.91 -10.03
N SER A 123 3.70 -1.92 -9.49
CA SER A 123 3.17 -2.84 -8.49
C SER A 123 2.63 -2.14 -7.24
N ASN A 124 3.17 -0.96 -6.91
CA ASN A 124 2.67 -0.13 -5.82
C ASN A 124 1.18 0.23 -5.97
N ILE A 125 0.74 0.51 -7.18
CA ILE A 125 -0.66 0.86 -7.46
C ILE A 125 -1.55 -0.38 -7.42
N VAL A 126 -1.08 -1.49 -8.00
CA VAL A 126 -1.81 -2.78 -7.96
C VAL A 126 -1.98 -3.24 -6.50
N LEU A 127 -0.94 -3.11 -5.66
CA LEU A 127 -1.00 -3.45 -4.24
C LEU A 127 -2.04 -2.60 -3.48
N LEU A 128 -2.18 -1.31 -3.79
CA LEU A 128 -3.21 -0.49 -3.17
C LEU A 128 -4.63 -0.94 -3.55
N GLY A 129 -4.83 -1.34 -4.80
CA GLY A 129 -6.09 -1.95 -5.23
C GLY A 129 -6.38 -3.25 -4.47
N ALA A 130 -5.38 -4.14 -4.37
CA ALA A 130 -5.50 -5.38 -3.62
C ALA A 130 -5.74 -5.12 -2.11
N PHE A 131 -5.09 -4.13 -1.53
CA PHE A 131 -5.30 -3.73 -0.13
C PHE A 131 -6.76 -3.34 0.12
N SER A 132 -7.33 -2.50 -0.75
CA SER A 132 -8.75 -2.12 -0.69
C SER A 132 -9.68 -3.34 -0.81
N GLY A 133 -9.44 -4.22 -1.77
CA GLY A 133 -10.27 -5.41 -1.98
C GLY A 133 -10.22 -6.41 -0.84
N LEU A 134 -9.03 -6.64 -0.25
CA LEU A 134 -8.85 -7.59 0.85
C LEU A 134 -9.38 -7.07 2.19
N PHE A 135 -9.24 -5.78 2.45
CA PHE A 135 -9.46 -5.22 3.79
C PHE A 135 -10.66 -4.27 3.86
N GLY A 136 -11.24 -3.92 2.71
CA GLY A 136 -12.45 -3.10 2.61
C GLY A 136 -12.27 -1.63 2.98
N CYS A 137 -11.03 -1.20 3.25
CA CYS A 137 -10.70 0.18 3.62
C CYS A 137 -9.28 0.52 3.18
N PRO A 138 -9.06 1.67 2.50
CA PRO A 138 -10.09 2.59 2.01
C PRO A 138 -10.92 1.98 0.87
N SER A 139 -12.07 2.59 0.58
CA SER A 139 -12.91 2.17 -0.56
C SER A 139 -12.16 2.35 -1.88
N LEU A 140 -12.45 1.48 -2.86
CA LEU A 140 -11.86 1.59 -4.20
C LEU A 140 -12.15 2.96 -4.84
N GLN A 141 -13.33 3.52 -4.56
CA GLN A 141 -13.72 4.83 -5.08
C GLN A 141 -12.86 5.95 -4.50
N ALA A 142 -12.59 5.90 -3.20
CA ALA A 142 -11.71 6.86 -2.53
C ALA A 142 -10.27 6.78 -3.05
N ILE A 143 -9.74 5.56 -3.30
CA ILE A 143 -8.39 5.41 -3.87
C ILE A 143 -8.34 5.95 -5.32
N LYS A 144 -9.36 5.68 -6.15
CA LYS A 144 -9.43 6.22 -7.51
C LYS A 144 -9.43 7.75 -7.52
N LYS A 145 -10.15 8.36 -6.59
CA LYS A 145 -10.17 9.82 -6.42
C LYS A 145 -8.81 10.36 -5.94
N ALA A 146 -8.18 9.69 -4.99
CA ALA A 146 -6.83 10.05 -4.52
C ALA A 146 -5.78 9.99 -5.65
N VAL A 147 -5.92 9.02 -6.57
CA VAL A 147 -5.07 8.92 -7.77
C VAL A 147 -5.31 10.10 -8.71
N GLU A 148 -6.55 10.53 -8.91
CA GLU A 148 -6.86 11.73 -9.70
C GLU A 148 -6.10 12.93 -9.18
N ASP A 149 -6.24 13.23 -7.90
CA ASP A 149 -5.61 14.40 -7.27
C ASP A 149 -4.08 14.35 -7.32
N ILE A 150 -3.50 13.20 -6.97
CA ILE A 150 -2.03 13.07 -6.88
C ILE A 150 -1.37 13.11 -8.26
N PHE A 151 -2.05 12.63 -9.28
CA PHE A 151 -1.54 12.60 -10.65
C PHE A 151 -2.15 13.66 -11.58
N GLU A 152 -2.94 14.61 -11.09
CA GLU A 152 -3.57 15.66 -11.88
C GLU A 152 -2.57 16.35 -12.83
N ALA A 153 -1.42 16.78 -12.32
CA ALA A 153 -0.37 17.42 -13.11
C ALA A 153 0.34 16.48 -14.11
N LYS A 154 0.07 15.17 -14.08
CA LYS A 154 0.66 14.18 -15.01
C LYS A 154 -0.22 13.88 -16.21
N GLY A 155 -1.45 14.37 -16.21
CA GLY A 155 -2.41 14.24 -17.31
C GLY A 155 -3.30 13.00 -17.25
N GLU A 156 -4.36 13.05 -18.06
CA GLU A 156 -5.45 12.06 -18.03
C GLU A 156 -5.00 10.63 -18.35
N GLU A 157 -4.05 10.45 -19.27
CA GLU A 157 -3.53 9.12 -19.61
C GLU A 157 -2.88 8.41 -18.41
N VAL A 158 -2.12 9.16 -17.61
CA VAL A 158 -1.48 8.63 -16.40
C VAL A 158 -2.54 8.27 -15.36
N ILE A 159 -3.54 9.13 -15.19
CA ILE A 159 -4.66 8.89 -14.26
C ILE A 159 -5.42 7.63 -14.68
N ALA A 160 -5.81 7.52 -15.96
CA ALA A 160 -6.53 6.38 -16.48
C ALA A 160 -5.77 5.06 -16.32
N LEU A 161 -4.45 5.06 -16.61
CA LEU A 161 -3.59 3.90 -16.38
C LEU A 161 -3.54 3.48 -14.92
N ASN A 162 -3.34 4.43 -14.01
CA ASN A 162 -3.28 4.12 -12.58
C ASN A 162 -4.62 3.58 -12.05
N LYS A 163 -5.75 4.13 -12.49
CA LYS A 163 -7.08 3.59 -12.16
C LYS A 163 -7.27 2.16 -12.66
N LYS A 164 -6.78 1.84 -13.87
CA LYS A 164 -6.82 0.48 -14.43
C LYS A 164 -5.98 -0.49 -13.60
N LEU A 165 -4.80 -0.08 -13.17
CA LEU A 165 -3.92 -0.87 -12.31
C LEU A 165 -4.53 -1.11 -10.92
N LEU A 166 -5.15 -0.09 -10.32
CA LEU A 166 -5.91 -0.22 -9.07
C LEU A 166 -7.03 -1.24 -9.20
N GLN A 167 -7.83 -1.12 -10.27
CA GLN A 167 -8.95 -2.04 -10.52
C GLN A 167 -8.46 -3.48 -10.64
N ALA A 168 -7.37 -3.72 -11.39
CA ALA A 168 -6.81 -5.06 -11.56
C ALA A 168 -6.34 -5.67 -10.22
N GLY A 169 -5.72 -4.87 -9.35
CA GLY A 169 -5.36 -5.32 -8.00
C GLY A 169 -6.57 -5.65 -7.13
N TYR A 170 -7.59 -4.81 -7.19
CA TYR A 170 -8.85 -5.01 -6.48
C TYR A 170 -9.56 -6.29 -6.94
N ASP A 171 -9.75 -6.47 -8.25
CA ASP A 171 -10.47 -7.61 -8.83
C ASP A 171 -9.75 -8.93 -8.56
N TYR A 172 -8.41 -8.92 -8.53
CA TYR A 172 -7.62 -10.12 -8.20
C TYR A 172 -8.02 -10.74 -6.86
N THR A 173 -8.45 -9.94 -5.90
CA THR A 173 -8.81 -10.41 -4.55
C THR A 173 -10.12 -11.20 -4.52
N PHE A 174 -10.97 -11.03 -5.52
CA PHE A 174 -12.25 -11.74 -5.66
C PHE A 174 -12.18 -12.93 -6.62
N SER A 175 -11.02 -13.15 -7.25
CA SER A 175 -10.81 -14.25 -8.22
C SER A 175 -10.21 -15.51 -7.57
N ARG A 176 -10.13 -15.55 -6.24
CA ARG A 176 -9.53 -16.66 -5.46
C ARG A 176 -10.56 -17.38 -4.61
#